data_c51b5486393f2547315a22f7d428a296
#
_entry.id   c51b5486393f2547315a22f7d428a296
#
_cell.length_a   1.000
_cell.length_b   1.000
_cell.length_c   1.000
_cell.angle_alpha   90.00
_cell.angle_beta   90.00
_cell.angle_gamma   90.00
#
_symmetry.space_group_name_H-M   'P 1'
#
loop_
_entity.id
_entity.type
_entity.pdbx_description
1 polymer ?
#
loop_
_entity_poly.entity_id
_entity_poly.type
_entity_poly.pdbx_seq_one_letter_code
_entity_poly.pdbx_strand_id
1 'polypeptide(L)'
;AMAFAAGAMVFPGGRIDPGDHLLASALGGGEDLAARIGAVRETIEEAGLPVGLADMPGTAALDHMRAALHEGRPFGEVLAEAGTTLALDQLVPFARWRPAHRHMRIFDTRFFLARLPADAPSATVDQTENVRLVWATAQHMLDEADAGRRAVIFPTRRNLDRLAQFDSFESAAAHARATPQRTVTPWPETRDGEAYLCIPEDLGYPVTSERLDNAMRG
;
A
#
# COMPACT_ATOMS: atom_id res chain seq x y z
N ALA A 1 -8.15 -16.66 -1.43
CA ALA A 1 -8.32 -15.90 -0.19
C ALA A 1 -7.02 -15.96 0.60
N MET A 2 -6.39 -14.83 0.84
CA MET A 2 -5.20 -14.76 1.70
C MET A 2 -5.64 -14.89 3.15
N ALA A 3 -5.28 -15.99 3.81
CA ALA A 3 -5.57 -16.21 5.23
C ALA A 3 -4.71 -15.36 6.19
N PHE A 4 -3.91 -14.44 5.66
CA PHE A 4 -3.05 -13.57 6.44
C PHE A 4 -3.77 -12.25 6.72
N ALA A 5 -4.02 -11.96 8.01
CA ALA A 5 -4.73 -10.77 8.49
C ALA A 5 -6.21 -10.65 8.06
N ALA A 6 -6.95 -11.78 8.00
CA ALA A 6 -8.38 -11.74 7.73
C ALA A 6 -9.10 -10.79 8.71
N GLY A 7 -9.71 -9.71 8.18
CA GLY A 7 -10.40 -8.69 8.97
C GLY A 7 -9.52 -7.53 9.48
N ALA A 8 -8.21 -7.55 9.26
CA ALA A 8 -7.35 -6.40 9.57
C ALA A 8 -7.48 -5.30 8.52
N MET A 9 -7.32 -4.05 8.97
CA MET A 9 -7.24 -2.90 8.07
C MET A 9 -5.88 -2.89 7.35
N VAL A 10 -5.94 -2.78 6.04
CA VAL A 10 -4.77 -2.69 5.16
C VAL A 10 -4.97 -1.54 4.16
N PHE A 11 -3.89 -1.06 3.58
CA PHE A 11 -3.96 -0.18 2.41
C PHE A 11 -4.35 -0.99 1.17
N PRO A 12 -5.01 -0.40 0.14
CA PRO A 12 -5.26 -1.06 -1.13
C PRO A 12 -3.97 -1.61 -1.71
N GLY A 13 -4.00 -2.83 -2.22
CA GLY A 13 -2.83 -3.45 -2.84
C GLY A 13 -2.83 -4.97 -2.79
N GLY A 14 -2.08 -5.56 -3.70
CA GLY A 14 -1.98 -6.99 -3.86
C GLY A 14 -0.59 -7.44 -4.34
N ARG A 15 -0.57 -8.46 -5.17
CA ARG A 15 0.66 -9.01 -5.74
C ARG A 15 1.02 -8.30 -7.04
N ILE A 16 2.32 -8.26 -7.31
CA ILE A 16 2.80 -7.92 -8.64
C ILE A 16 2.50 -9.13 -9.53
N ASP A 17 1.70 -8.95 -10.55
CA ASP A 17 1.32 -9.99 -11.49
C ASP A 17 2.34 -10.13 -12.63
N PRO A 18 2.39 -11.28 -13.32
CA PRO A 18 3.22 -11.43 -14.50
C PRO A 18 2.98 -10.35 -15.57
N GLY A 19 1.74 -9.87 -15.71
CA GLY A 19 1.37 -8.78 -16.60
C GLY A 19 2.00 -7.44 -16.23
N ASP A 20 2.14 -7.16 -14.93
CA ASP A 20 2.82 -5.95 -14.44
C ASP A 20 4.32 -5.96 -14.78
N HIS A 21 4.98 -7.13 -14.67
CA HIS A 21 6.37 -7.29 -15.07
C HIS A 21 6.56 -7.15 -16.59
N LEU A 22 5.65 -7.70 -17.40
CA LEU A 22 5.70 -7.55 -18.86
C LEU A 22 5.53 -6.09 -19.27
N LEU A 23 4.57 -5.37 -18.67
CA LEU A 23 4.35 -3.96 -18.94
C LEU A 23 5.54 -3.11 -18.47
N ALA A 24 6.09 -3.38 -17.29
CA ALA A 24 7.30 -2.71 -16.81
C ALA A 24 8.48 -2.90 -17.75
N SER A 25 8.69 -4.11 -18.25
CA SER A 25 9.74 -4.41 -19.21
C SER A 25 9.54 -3.69 -20.54
N ALA A 26 8.31 -3.64 -21.05
CA ALA A 26 7.96 -2.89 -22.26
C ALA A 26 8.22 -1.38 -22.13
N LEU A 27 8.09 -0.85 -20.91
CA LEU A 27 8.41 0.54 -20.57
C LEU A 27 9.90 0.78 -20.21
N GLY A 28 10.76 -0.24 -20.39
CA GLY A 28 12.19 -0.14 -20.12
C GLY A 28 12.58 -0.16 -18.64
N GLY A 29 11.68 -0.62 -17.77
CA GLY A 29 11.92 -0.72 -16.33
C GLY A 29 11.99 -2.17 -15.82
N GLY A 30 12.25 -2.29 -14.51
CA GLY A 30 12.38 -3.58 -13.81
C GLY A 30 11.39 -3.70 -12.66
N GLU A 31 11.83 -4.37 -11.59
CA GLU A 31 11.04 -4.73 -10.43
C GLU A 31 10.34 -3.55 -9.74
N ASP A 32 11.02 -2.40 -9.62
CA ASP A 32 10.43 -1.22 -8.99
C ASP A 32 9.33 -0.59 -9.85
N LEU A 33 9.46 -0.66 -11.17
CA LEU A 33 8.42 -0.20 -12.08
C LEU A 33 7.22 -1.15 -12.05
N ALA A 34 7.44 -2.48 -12.05
CA ALA A 34 6.40 -3.47 -11.91
C ALA A 34 5.60 -3.29 -10.60
N ALA A 35 6.28 -2.99 -9.50
CA ALA A 35 5.62 -2.71 -8.22
C ALA A 35 4.73 -1.46 -8.26
N ARG A 36 5.14 -0.39 -8.95
CA ARG A 36 4.31 0.80 -9.14
C ARG A 36 3.10 0.50 -10.03
N ILE A 37 3.29 -0.25 -11.10
CA ILE A 37 2.21 -0.69 -12.00
C ILE A 37 1.20 -1.52 -11.23
N GLY A 38 1.65 -2.51 -10.45
CA GLY A 38 0.79 -3.32 -9.61
C GLY A 38 0.01 -2.48 -8.59
N ALA A 39 0.65 -1.48 -7.96
CA ALA A 39 -0.02 -0.60 -7.00
C ALA A 39 -1.15 0.23 -7.65
N VAL A 40 -0.96 0.71 -8.88
CA VAL A 40 -2.01 1.41 -9.65
C VAL A 40 -3.14 0.45 -10.01
N ARG A 41 -2.82 -0.72 -10.57
CA ARG A 41 -3.79 -1.75 -10.97
C ARG A 41 -4.66 -2.17 -9.78
N GLU A 42 -4.05 -2.58 -8.69
CA GLU A 42 -4.76 -3.02 -7.47
C GLU A 42 -5.64 -1.92 -6.87
N THR A 43 -5.19 -0.65 -6.90
CA THR A 43 -6.00 0.47 -6.41
C THR A 43 -7.25 0.69 -7.27
N ILE A 44 -7.16 0.48 -8.59
CA ILE A 44 -8.32 0.51 -9.48
C ILE A 44 -9.24 -0.69 -9.19
N GLU A 45 -8.70 -1.89 -9.10
CA GLU A 45 -9.47 -3.12 -8.82
C GLU A 45 -10.21 -3.04 -7.50
N GLU A 46 -9.51 -2.77 -6.41
CA GLU A 46 -10.05 -2.83 -5.06
C GLU A 46 -10.89 -1.62 -4.68
N ALA A 47 -10.48 -0.42 -5.09
CA ALA A 47 -11.08 0.84 -4.65
C ALA A 47 -11.78 1.64 -5.75
N GLY A 48 -11.60 1.31 -7.02
CA GLY A 48 -12.12 2.10 -8.15
C GLY A 48 -11.51 3.49 -8.24
N LEU A 49 -10.25 3.66 -7.80
CA LEU A 49 -9.58 4.96 -7.73
C LEU A 49 -8.50 5.07 -8.81
N PRO A 50 -8.53 6.10 -9.67
CA PRO A 50 -7.62 6.27 -10.79
C PRO A 50 -6.32 6.99 -10.40
N VAL A 51 -5.61 6.48 -9.38
CA VAL A 51 -4.30 7.01 -8.99
C VAL A 51 -3.22 6.61 -9.99
N GLY A 52 -2.24 7.47 -10.24
CA GLY A 52 -1.09 7.15 -11.10
C GLY A 52 -1.44 7.00 -12.58
N LEU A 53 -2.55 7.55 -13.03
CA LEU A 53 -2.93 7.70 -14.44
C LEU A 53 -2.61 9.12 -14.91
N ALA A 54 -2.19 9.27 -16.19
CA ALA A 54 -1.86 10.57 -16.77
C ALA A 54 -3.10 11.42 -16.99
N ASP A 55 -4.17 10.78 -17.49
CA ASP A 55 -5.45 11.42 -17.72
C ASP A 55 -6.53 10.71 -16.91
N MET A 56 -7.45 11.50 -16.34
CA MET A 56 -8.58 10.97 -15.57
C MET A 56 -9.58 10.29 -16.51
N PRO A 57 -9.79 8.97 -16.45
CA PRO A 57 -10.88 8.34 -17.19
C PRO A 57 -12.21 8.82 -16.67
N GLY A 58 -13.20 8.98 -17.56
CA GLY A 58 -14.59 9.16 -17.14
C GLY A 58 -15.10 7.98 -16.33
N THR A 59 -16.11 8.18 -15.48
CA THR A 59 -16.63 7.15 -14.56
C THR A 59 -16.94 5.83 -15.27
N ALA A 60 -17.61 5.88 -16.41
CA ALA A 60 -17.94 4.67 -17.18
C ALA A 60 -16.71 3.93 -17.71
N ALA A 61 -15.65 4.66 -18.12
CA ALA A 61 -14.39 4.05 -18.55
C ALA A 61 -13.66 3.42 -17.36
N LEU A 62 -13.67 4.06 -16.21
CA LEU A 62 -13.07 3.51 -14.98
C LEU A 62 -13.79 2.23 -14.50
N ASP A 63 -15.13 2.22 -14.55
CA ASP A 63 -15.92 1.03 -14.21
C ASP A 63 -15.62 -0.11 -15.19
N HIS A 64 -15.46 0.19 -16.48
CA HIS A 64 -15.06 -0.80 -17.49
C HIS A 64 -13.64 -1.32 -17.26
N MET A 65 -12.68 -0.44 -16.96
CA MET A 65 -11.32 -0.83 -16.58
C MET A 65 -11.33 -1.80 -15.41
N ARG A 66 -12.07 -1.46 -14.36
CA ARG A 66 -12.19 -2.28 -13.14
C ARG A 66 -12.77 -3.67 -13.46
N ALA A 67 -13.85 -3.74 -14.22
CA ALA A 67 -14.44 -5.01 -14.64
C ALA A 67 -13.47 -5.87 -15.46
N ALA A 68 -12.77 -5.26 -16.43
CA ALA A 68 -11.80 -5.94 -17.26
C ALA A 68 -10.61 -6.49 -16.47
N LEU A 69 -10.15 -5.75 -15.45
CA LEU A 69 -9.08 -6.21 -14.54
C LEU A 69 -9.54 -7.39 -13.68
N HIS A 70 -10.74 -7.36 -13.13
CA HIS A 70 -11.33 -8.50 -12.40
C HIS A 70 -11.50 -9.76 -13.27
N GLU A 71 -11.68 -9.60 -14.58
CA GLU A 71 -11.67 -10.69 -15.55
C GLU A 71 -10.24 -11.21 -15.86
N GLY A 72 -9.21 -10.59 -15.29
CA GLY A 72 -7.81 -10.96 -15.49
C GLY A 72 -7.20 -10.48 -16.80
N ARG A 73 -7.78 -9.44 -17.41
CA ARG A 73 -7.24 -8.86 -18.65
C ARG A 73 -5.92 -8.14 -18.38
N PRO A 74 -4.95 -8.19 -19.31
CA PRO A 74 -3.66 -7.51 -19.16
C PRO A 74 -3.84 -6.00 -18.99
N PHE A 75 -3.23 -5.43 -17.93
CA PHE A 75 -3.44 -4.02 -17.60
C PHE A 75 -3.04 -3.06 -18.72
N GLY A 76 -1.98 -3.38 -19.47
CA GLY A 76 -1.58 -2.58 -20.65
C GLY A 76 -2.66 -2.47 -21.73
N GLU A 77 -3.44 -3.53 -21.98
CA GLU A 77 -4.56 -3.53 -22.91
C GLU A 77 -5.72 -2.68 -22.37
N VAL A 78 -6.04 -2.83 -21.09
CA VAL A 78 -7.08 -2.07 -20.40
C VAL A 78 -6.79 -0.57 -20.44
N LEU A 79 -5.54 -0.16 -20.22
CA LEU A 79 -5.10 1.24 -20.34
C LEU A 79 -5.29 1.78 -21.77
N ALA A 80 -4.89 1.00 -22.78
CA ALA A 80 -5.02 1.40 -24.17
C ALA A 80 -6.49 1.58 -24.59
N GLU A 81 -7.39 0.68 -24.19
CA GLU A 81 -8.83 0.79 -24.44
C GLU A 81 -9.46 1.98 -23.73
N ALA A 82 -9.01 2.30 -22.51
CA ALA A 82 -9.47 3.46 -21.77
C ALA A 82 -8.92 4.80 -22.31
N GLY A 83 -7.95 4.75 -23.23
CA GLY A 83 -7.30 5.92 -23.80
C GLY A 83 -6.44 6.72 -22.81
N THR A 84 -5.92 6.04 -21.77
CA THR A 84 -5.05 6.65 -20.77
C THR A 84 -3.69 5.95 -20.69
N THR A 85 -2.76 6.57 -20.01
CA THR A 85 -1.40 6.03 -19.78
C THR A 85 -1.01 6.14 -18.31
N LEU A 86 0.08 5.48 -17.93
CA LEU A 86 0.60 5.51 -16.57
C LEU A 86 1.42 6.78 -16.31
N ALA A 87 1.20 7.42 -15.17
CA ALA A 87 1.98 8.53 -14.62
C ALA A 87 2.67 8.08 -13.31
N LEU A 88 3.55 7.09 -13.42
CA LEU A 88 4.16 6.41 -12.27
C LEU A 88 5.13 7.28 -11.45
N ASP A 89 5.56 8.41 -11.96
CA ASP A 89 6.30 9.46 -11.26
C ASP A 89 5.47 10.15 -10.17
N GLN A 90 4.13 10.10 -10.28
CA GLN A 90 3.21 10.60 -9.25
C GLN A 90 3.19 9.71 -7.99
N LEU A 91 3.64 8.45 -8.07
CA LEU A 91 3.75 7.57 -6.92
C LEU A 91 5.08 7.80 -6.20
N VAL A 92 5.01 8.35 -4.99
CA VAL A 92 6.19 8.59 -4.16
C VAL A 92 6.48 7.35 -3.32
N PRO A 93 7.67 6.70 -3.46
CA PRO A 93 8.04 5.57 -2.60
C PRO A 93 8.02 6.00 -1.13
N PHE A 94 7.28 5.27 -0.30
CA PHE A 94 7.12 5.58 1.12
C PHE A 94 7.82 4.59 2.02
N ALA A 95 7.63 3.30 1.79
CA ALA A 95 8.23 2.24 2.59
C ALA A 95 8.36 0.94 1.79
N ARG A 96 9.32 0.10 2.17
CA ARG A 96 9.42 -1.28 1.71
C ARG A 96 9.61 -2.19 2.92
N TRP A 97 8.73 -3.18 3.06
CA TRP A 97 8.72 -4.11 4.18
C TRP A 97 8.92 -5.54 3.69
N ARG A 98 9.85 -6.24 4.33
CA ARG A 98 10.12 -7.65 4.06
C ARG A 98 10.38 -8.38 5.38
N PRO A 99 9.31 -8.79 6.11
CA PRO A 99 9.48 -9.54 7.34
C PRO A 99 10.23 -10.86 7.08
N ALA A 100 11.19 -11.19 7.94
CA ALA A 100 11.96 -12.43 7.86
C ALA A 100 11.34 -13.48 8.81
N HIS A 101 10.29 -14.16 8.38
CA HIS A 101 9.70 -15.27 9.14
C HIS A 101 10.13 -16.61 8.53
N ARG A 102 10.72 -17.50 9.34
CA ARG A 102 11.22 -18.83 8.86
C ARG A 102 10.11 -19.79 8.43
N HIS A 103 8.87 -19.57 8.87
CA HIS A 103 7.76 -20.50 8.67
C HIS A 103 6.51 -19.90 8.01
N MET A 104 6.57 -18.64 7.54
CA MET A 104 5.46 -17.97 6.89
C MET A 104 5.89 -17.46 5.50
N ARG A 105 4.91 -17.30 4.62
CA ARG A 105 5.15 -16.72 3.31
C ARG A 105 5.71 -15.30 3.47
N ILE A 106 6.91 -15.06 2.92
CA ILE A 106 7.54 -13.74 2.97
C ILE A 106 6.91 -12.88 1.88
N PHE A 107 6.36 -11.74 2.27
CA PHE A 107 5.89 -10.71 1.36
C PHE A 107 6.91 -9.57 1.33
N ASP A 108 7.34 -9.18 0.13
CA ASP A 108 8.15 -7.98 -0.10
C ASP A 108 7.19 -6.87 -0.54
N THR A 109 6.67 -6.14 0.45
CA THR A 109 5.61 -5.17 0.23
C THR A 109 6.18 -3.76 0.08
N ARG A 110 5.86 -3.09 -1.02
CA ARG A 110 6.21 -1.69 -1.28
C ARG A 110 5.00 -0.81 -1.10
N PHE A 111 5.16 0.28 -0.37
CA PHE A 111 4.14 1.29 -0.10
C PHE A 111 4.48 2.57 -0.83
N PHE A 112 3.48 3.17 -1.44
CA PHE A 112 3.60 4.42 -2.17
C PHE A 112 2.60 5.44 -1.64
N LEU A 113 2.96 6.72 -1.69
CA LEU A 113 2.01 7.81 -1.55
C LEU A 113 1.58 8.24 -2.94
N ALA A 114 0.28 8.35 -3.14
CA ALA A 114 -0.30 8.89 -4.37
C ALA A 114 -1.31 9.98 -3.99
N ARG A 115 -1.30 11.07 -4.75
CA ARG A 115 -2.35 12.09 -4.64
C ARG A 115 -3.59 11.60 -5.39
N LEU A 116 -4.73 11.59 -4.73
CA LEU A 116 -5.98 11.39 -5.42
C LEU A 116 -6.35 12.70 -6.14
N PRO A 117 -6.69 12.67 -7.43
CA PRO A 117 -7.21 13.83 -8.13
C PRO A 117 -8.47 14.39 -7.45
N ALA A 118 -8.64 15.72 -7.49
CA ALA A 118 -9.75 16.38 -6.79
C ALA A 118 -11.15 16.02 -7.35
N ASP A 119 -11.19 15.64 -8.61
CA ASP A 119 -12.38 15.21 -9.36
C ASP A 119 -12.52 13.68 -9.45
N ALA A 120 -11.69 12.93 -8.69
CA ALA A 120 -11.80 11.48 -8.65
C ALA A 120 -13.18 11.04 -8.13
N PRO A 121 -13.70 9.92 -8.64
CA PRO A 121 -14.95 9.36 -8.13
C PRO A 121 -14.81 8.91 -6.69
N SER A 122 -15.93 8.75 -6.00
CA SER A 122 -15.95 8.15 -4.69
C SER A 122 -15.44 6.71 -4.74
N ALA A 123 -14.57 6.35 -3.81
CA ALA A 123 -14.07 4.99 -3.69
C ALA A 123 -15.23 4.00 -3.42
N THR A 124 -15.19 2.86 -4.08
CA THR A 124 -16.18 1.79 -3.92
C THR A 124 -15.49 0.46 -3.71
N VAL A 125 -16.03 -0.37 -2.81
CA VAL A 125 -15.53 -1.74 -2.60
C VAL A 125 -15.81 -2.63 -3.81
N ASP A 126 -14.94 -3.59 -4.05
CA ASP A 126 -15.13 -4.60 -5.10
C ASP A 126 -16.14 -5.68 -4.73
N GLN A 127 -16.49 -5.82 -3.44
CA GLN A 127 -17.37 -6.84 -2.86
C GLN A 127 -16.87 -8.29 -3.02
N THR A 128 -15.66 -8.49 -3.51
CA THR A 128 -15.06 -9.82 -3.69
C THR A 128 -14.03 -10.12 -2.59
N GLU A 129 -13.01 -9.28 -2.45
CA GLU A 129 -11.95 -9.42 -1.44
C GLU A 129 -12.08 -8.38 -0.32
N ASN A 130 -12.56 -7.17 -0.63
CA ASN A 130 -12.73 -6.06 0.29
C ASN A 130 -14.20 -5.84 0.66
N VAL A 131 -14.48 -5.88 1.97
CA VAL A 131 -15.84 -5.72 2.51
C VAL A 131 -16.13 -4.26 2.85
N ARG A 132 -15.09 -3.43 3.06
CA ARG A 132 -15.23 -2.06 3.53
C ARG A 132 -14.03 -1.20 3.17
N LEU A 133 -14.29 0.00 2.61
CA LEU A 133 -13.34 1.09 2.47
C LEU A 133 -13.60 2.15 3.54
N VAL A 134 -12.53 2.72 4.07
CA VAL A 134 -12.59 3.79 5.08
C VAL A 134 -11.66 4.91 4.68
N TRP A 135 -12.20 6.12 4.56
CA TRP A 135 -11.42 7.35 4.49
C TRP A 135 -11.20 7.87 5.91
N ALA A 136 -9.95 7.94 6.32
CA ALA A 136 -9.59 8.39 7.65
C ALA A 136 -8.21 9.03 7.66
N THR A 137 -7.93 9.86 8.66
CA THR A 137 -6.56 10.26 8.95
C THR A 137 -5.79 9.09 9.55
N ALA A 138 -4.47 9.10 9.40
CA ALA A 138 -3.63 8.08 10.01
C ALA A 138 -3.81 8.03 11.54
N GLN A 139 -3.91 9.20 12.19
CA GLN A 139 -4.16 9.28 13.63
C GLN A 139 -5.49 8.65 14.04
N HIS A 140 -6.58 8.91 13.30
CA HIS A 140 -7.87 8.27 13.61
C HIS A 140 -7.79 6.74 13.51
N MET A 141 -7.07 6.20 12.53
CA MET A 141 -6.89 4.74 12.41
C MET A 141 -6.08 4.15 13.56
N LEU A 142 -5.06 4.88 14.06
CA LEU A 142 -4.30 4.50 15.26
C LEU A 142 -5.20 4.50 16.50
N ASP A 143 -6.02 5.52 16.68
CA ASP A 143 -6.98 5.64 17.80
C ASP A 143 -8.02 4.49 17.79
N GLU A 144 -8.50 4.11 16.60
CA GLU A 144 -9.40 2.96 16.42
C GLU A 144 -8.71 1.62 16.77
N ALA A 145 -7.45 1.48 16.39
CA ALA A 145 -6.65 0.30 16.72
C ALA A 145 -6.36 0.22 18.23
N ASP A 146 -5.98 1.32 18.86
CA ASP A 146 -5.69 1.38 20.30
C ASP A 146 -6.93 1.11 21.15
N ALA A 147 -8.10 1.53 20.67
CA ALA A 147 -9.38 1.23 21.29
C ALA A 147 -9.88 -0.21 21.02
N GLY A 148 -9.12 -1.02 20.29
CA GLY A 148 -9.50 -2.39 19.94
C GLY A 148 -10.69 -2.52 18.97
N ARG A 149 -11.09 -1.41 18.30
CA ARG A 149 -12.20 -1.40 17.35
C ARG A 149 -11.77 -1.84 15.94
N ARG A 150 -10.49 -1.80 15.65
CA ARG A 150 -9.88 -2.24 14.38
C ARG A 150 -8.62 -3.04 14.64
N ALA A 151 -8.45 -4.14 13.93
CA ALA A 151 -7.19 -4.85 13.87
C ALA A 151 -6.28 -4.20 12.83
N VAL A 152 -5.02 -3.94 13.19
CA VAL A 152 -4.01 -3.35 12.30
C VAL A 152 -2.70 -4.08 12.52
N ILE A 153 -2.19 -4.76 11.49
CA ILE A 153 -0.92 -5.50 11.58
C ILE A 153 0.28 -4.57 11.76
N PHE A 154 1.34 -5.08 12.34
CA PHE A 154 2.52 -4.30 12.71
C PHE A 154 3.09 -3.41 11.58
N PRO A 155 3.32 -3.88 10.33
CA PRO A 155 3.80 -3.01 9.27
C PRO A 155 2.85 -1.86 8.93
N THR A 156 1.54 -2.13 8.90
CA THR A 156 0.51 -1.11 8.63
C THR A 156 0.47 -0.08 9.76
N ARG A 157 0.55 -0.53 11.03
CA ARG A 157 0.60 0.35 12.18
C ARG A 157 1.81 1.29 12.13
N ARG A 158 3.01 0.76 11.88
CA ARG A 158 4.22 1.60 11.76
C ARG A 158 4.11 2.62 10.64
N ASN A 159 3.54 2.24 9.49
CA ASN A 159 3.31 3.18 8.40
C ASN A 159 2.26 4.25 8.76
N LEU A 160 1.22 3.91 9.52
CA LEU A 160 0.26 4.89 10.06
C LEU A 160 0.92 5.85 11.05
N ASP A 161 1.75 5.36 12.00
CA ASP A 161 2.52 6.22 12.92
C ASP A 161 3.41 7.20 12.15
N ARG A 162 4.05 6.74 11.07
CA ARG A 162 4.87 7.60 10.22
C ARG A 162 4.03 8.64 9.46
N LEU A 163 2.86 8.26 8.94
CA LEU A 163 1.94 9.17 8.25
C LEU A 163 1.32 10.19 9.20
N ALA A 164 1.02 9.83 10.43
CA ALA A 164 0.42 10.72 11.43
C ALA A 164 1.29 11.93 11.81
N GLN A 165 2.57 11.95 11.40
CA GLN A 165 3.47 13.08 11.62
C GLN A 165 3.22 14.25 10.66
N PHE A 166 2.36 14.08 9.63
CA PHE A 166 2.22 15.03 8.53
C PHE A 166 0.78 15.52 8.37
N ASP A 167 0.63 16.84 8.16
CA ASP A 167 -0.66 17.48 7.96
C ASP A 167 -1.06 17.56 6.47
N SER A 168 -0.15 17.22 5.55
CA SER A 168 -0.39 17.32 4.11
C SER A 168 0.34 16.24 3.31
N PHE A 169 -0.16 15.98 2.10
CA PHE A 169 0.53 15.12 1.14
C PHE A 169 1.93 15.66 0.81
N GLU A 170 2.09 16.97 0.68
CA GLU A 170 3.35 17.61 0.33
C GLU A 170 4.41 17.37 1.40
N SER A 171 4.07 17.53 2.67
CA SER A 171 5.00 17.28 3.79
C SER A 171 5.36 15.81 3.91
N ALA A 172 4.39 14.90 3.76
CA ALA A 172 4.62 13.46 3.74
C ALA A 172 5.52 13.03 2.57
N ALA A 173 5.24 13.54 1.37
CA ALA A 173 6.01 13.25 0.17
C ALA A 173 7.44 13.80 0.23
N ALA A 174 7.62 15.02 0.76
CA ALA A 174 8.94 15.62 0.97
C ALA A 174 9.77 14.78 1.95
N HIS A 175 9.17 14.38 3.08
CA HIS A 175 9.81 13.50 4.05
C HIS A 175 10.16 12.14 3.44
N ALA A 176 9.25 11.53 2.68
CA ALA A 176 9.49 10.25 2.03
C ALA A 176 10.67 10.30 1.03
N ARG A 177 10.79 11.39 0.26
CA ARG A 177 11.91 11.61 -0.67
C ARG A 177 13.25 11.86 0.05
N ALA A 178 13.21 12.47 1.23
CA ALA A 178 14.40 12.73 2.04
C ALA A 178 14.85 11.50 2.86
N THR A 179 13.98 10.50 3.04
CA THR A 179 14.27 9.30 3.82
C THR A 179 14.94 8.23 2.94
N PRO A 180 15.99 7.54 3.43
CA PRO A 180 16.61 6.45 2.70
C PRO A 180 15.61 5.34 2.33
N GLN A 181 15.60 4.91 1.07
CA GLN A 181 14.74 3.83 0.58
C GLN A 181 15.39 2.46 0.84
N ARG A 182 15.37 2.02 2.12
CA ARG A 182 15.86 0.70 2.53
C ARG A 182 14.70 -0.20 2.93
N THR A 183 14.91 -1.51 2.76
CA THR A 183 13.93 -2.51 3.19
C THR A 183 13.88 -2.59 4.71
N VAL A 184 12.69 -2.43 5.28
CA VAL A 184 12.43 -2.68 6.70
C VAL A 184 12.27 -4.18 6.91
N THR A 185 13.20 -4.76 7.66
CA THR A 185 13.14 -6.15 8.10
C THR A 185 13.10 -6.16 9.62
N PRO A 186 11.93 -6.37 10.24
CA PRO A 186 11.82 -6.39 11.70
C PRO A 186 12.65 -7.52 12.31
N TRP A 187 13.19 -7.28 13.52
CA TRP A 187 13.90 -8.28 14.30
C TRP A 187 13.43 -8.31 15.76
N PRO A 188 13.42 -9.47 16.41
CA PRO A 188 13.16 -9.55 17.84
C PRO A 188 14.39 -9.14 18.64
N GLU A 189 14.16 -8.43 19.75
CA GLU A 189 15.20 -8.05 20.72
C GLU A 189 14.66 -8.24 22.13
N THR A 190 15.52 -8.71 23.06
CA THR A 190 15.15 -8.83 24.47
C THR A 190 15.78 -7.69 25.26
N ARG A 191 14.97 -6.92 26.00
CA ARG A 191 15.37 -5.83 26.87
C ARG A 191 14.79 -6.06 28.27
N ASP A 192 15.60 -6.15 29.29
CA ASP A 192 15.19 -6.36 30.69
C ASP A 192 14.22 -7.56 30.87
N GLY A 193 14.43 -8.65 30.11
CA GLY A 193 13.61 -9.86 30.15
C GLY A 193 12.32 -9.78 29.33
N GLU A 194 12.02 -8.66 28.68
CA GLU A 194 10.86 -8.44 27.83
C GLU A 194 11.24 -8.52 26.35
N ALA A 195 10.40 -9.19 25.55
CA ALA A 195 10.63 -9.31 24.10
C ALA A 195 10.00 -8.13 23.33
N TYR A 196 10.76 -7.54 22.45
CA TYR A 196 10.36 -6.44 21.57
C TYR A 196 10.53 -6.85 20.10
N LEU A 197 9.67 -6.30 19.23
CA LEU A 197 9.86 -6.30 17.80
C LEU A 197 10.39 -4.92 17.39
N CYS A 198 11.58 -4.89 16.78
CA CYS A 198 12.30 -3.67 16.44
C CYS A 198 12.42 -3.47 14.94
N ILE A 199 12.56 -2.21 14.52
CA ILE A 199 12.83 -1.78 13.14
C ILE A 199 13.94 -0.71 13.12
N PRO A 200 14.58 -0.41 11.97
CA PRO A 200 15.60 0.62 11.87
C PRO A 200 15.11 2.00 12.31
N GLU A 201 15.95 2.73 13.05
CA GLU A 201 15.63 4.05 13.61
C GLU A 201 15.76 5.21 12.60
N ASP A 202 16.48 5.00 11.51
CA ASP A 202 16.83 6.02 10.51
C ASP A 202 15.93 6.04 9.27
N LEU A 203 14.75 5.41 9.35
CA LEU A 203 13.78 5.35 8.25
C LEU A 203 12.53 6.21 8.47
N GLY A 204 12.62 7.17 9.40
CA GLY A 204 11.58 8.18 9.64
C GLY A 204 10.36 7.68 10.43
N TYR A 205 10.45 6.52 11.07
CA TYR A 205 9.41 6.01 11.96
C TYR A 205 9.54 6.63 13.35
N PRO A 206 8.47 7.21 13.93
CA PRO A 206 8.52 7.78 15.28
C PRO A 206 8.54 6.69 16.37
N VAL A 207 8.06 5.49 16.05
CA VAL A 207 8.07 4.33 16.94
C VAL A 207 8.83 3.19 16.25
N THR A 208 9.99 2.83 16.79
CA THR A 208 10.91 1.86 16.18
C THR A 208 10.99 0.54 16.95
N SER A 209 10.29 0.42 18.09
CA SER A 209 10.17 -0.83 18.83
C SER A 209 8.81 -0.92 19.52
N GLU A 210 8.29 -2.14 19.63
CA GLU A 210 7.06 -2.45 20.35
C GLU A 210 7.18 -3.79 21.05
N ARG A 211 6.55 -3.97 22.22
CA ARG A 211 6.50 -5.27 22.90
C ARG A 211 5.92 -6.31 21.95
N LEU A 212 6.56 -7.46 21.88
CA LEU A 212 6.20 -8.52 20.93
C LEU A 212 4.73 -8.95 21.08
N ASP A 213 4.22 -9.01 22.32
CA ASP A 213 2.84 -9.38 22.60
C ASP A 213 1.83 -8.39 21.98
N ASN A 214 2.16 -7.11 21.93
CA ASN A 214 1.33 -6.08 21.29
C ASN A 214 1.47 -6.13 19.76
N ALA A 215 2.70 -6.27 19.27
CA ALA A 215 3.00 -6.34 17.84
C ALA A 215 2.31 -7.52 17.12
N MET A 216 1.97 -8.59 17.87
CA MET A 216 1.33 -9.80 17.35
C MET A 216 -0.20 -9.80 17.51
N ARG A 217 -0.81 -8.76 18.08
CA ARG A 217 -2.27 -8.66 18.30
C ARG A 217 -3.05 -8.10 17.10
N GLY A 218 -2.38 -7.72 16.01
CA GLY A 218 -2.99 -7.19 14.80
C GLY A 218 -3.62 -8.25 13.89
#